data_c63c5ed7c6d6c33eabe115b8ec006913
#
_entry.id   c63c5ed7c6d6c33eabe115b8ec006913
#
_cell.length_a   1.000
_cell.length_b   1.000
_cell.length_c   1.000
_cell.angle_alpha   90.00
_cell.angle_beta   90.00
_cell.angle_gamma   90.00
#
_symmetry.space_group_name_H-M   'P 1'
#
loop_
_entity.id
_entity.type
_entity.pdbx_description
1 polymer ?
#
loop_
_entity_poly.entity_id
_entity_poly.type
_entity_poly.pdbx_seq_one_letter_code
_entity_poly.pdbx_strand_id
1 'polypeptide(L)'
;VSLDPWKLSKPTVVLMGMAESTRHLAPWDNPEVEIWGINESYKQPNKKGLPPGPYMRRWDRWFQIHPRWDFMREGNFNHPNHPWWMTNKVGRCYLCGGTGKNNNKECEDCKGTGEYDPKTHRREEFGYPFPIYTIKQEDDVPGSAAYPLDEIMATYGANAMPARWFTNSFGIMVALALHLGAKRIEAYGFEMSSKTEYGDQKPNADFWAGICIGRGVEFHIPDGCVLLGHNDQLYGFEKVPGLTPMHMEIMVNALGKAFAKAQAEVNMIRGRKNELLNRSKATKGMSKEGMEKMQKDLQAIVNEEFSKISELNSLFGALQQSRRIHAEVLMHASIAEIAYMGADGDRKVMSLGEFEADARKELEEMKETSGNQINLREADLYGADDA
;
A
#
# COMPACT_ATOMS: atom_id res chain seq x y z
N VAL A 1 -20.86 25.59 -17.89
CA VAL A 1 -20.00 25.89 -19.06
C VAL A 1 -18.96 24.78 -19.11
N SER A 2 -18.92 24.01 -20.23
CA SER A 2 -17.88 22.99 -20.41
C SER A 2 -16.50 23.65 -20.44
N LEU A 3 -15.52 23.05 -19.76
CA LEU A 3 -14.13 23.50 -19.81
C LEU A 3 -13.58 23.29 -21.24
N ASP A 4 -12.73 24.21 -21.68
CA ASP A 4 -11.96 24.04 -22.90
C ASP A 4 -10.98 22.87 -22.71
N PRO A 5 -10.99 21.80 -23.52
CA PRO A 5 -10.09 20.66 -23.38
C PRO A 5 -8.61 21.03 -23.55
N TRP A 6 -8.33 22.16 -24.20
CA TRP A 6 -6.95 22.56 -24.58
C TRP A 6 -6.39 23.71 -23.74
N LYS A 7 -7.10 24.12 -22.72
CA LYS A 7 -6.66 25.20 -21.83
C LYS A 7 -6.95 24.88 -20.38
N LEU A 8 -5.93 25.01 -19.53
CA LEU A 8 -6.14 24.92 -18.08
C LEU A 8 -6.96 26.09 -17.55
N SER A 9 -7.90 25.81 -16.69
CA SER A 9 -8.64 26.83 -15.94
C SER A 9 -7.87 27.27 -14.68
N LYS A 10 -6.97 26.42 -14.18
CA LYS A 10 -6.14 26.63 -12.99
C LYS A 10 -4.71 26.16 -13.22
N PRO A 11 -3.71 26.84 -12.60
CA PRO A 11 -2.31 26.46 -12.77
C PRO A 11 -1.91 25.18 -12.03
N THR A 12 -2.72 24.74 -11.07
CA THR A 12 -2.51 23.51 -10.28
C THR A 12 -3.44 22.42 -10.75
N VAL A 13 -2.88 21.27 -11.08
CA VAL A 13 -3.60 20.09 -11.54
C VAL A 13 -3.43 18.97 -10.51
N VAL A 14 -4.55 18.40 -10.08
CA VAL A 14 -4.61 17.27 -9.16
C VAL A 14 -4.99 16.01 -9.94
N LEU A 15 -4.09 15.04 -10.01
CA LEU A 15 -4.31 13.78 -10.69
C LEU A 15 -4.84 12.74 -9.70
N MET A 16 -5.91 12.06 -10.07
CA MET A 16 -6.58 11.07 -9.23
C MET A 16 -6.49 9.69 -9.85
N GLY A 17 -5.74 8.81 -9.17
CA GLY A 17 -5.66 7.40 -9.51
C GLY A 17 -6.79 6.55 -8.91
N MET A 18 -6.68 5.23 -9.09
CA MET A 18 -7.67 4.26 -8.62
C MET A 18 -7.43 3.78 -7.19
N ALA A 19 -6.19 3.89 -6.66
CA ALA A 19 -5.86 3.40 -5.33
C ALA A 19 -6.52 4.26 -4.23
N GLU A 20 -7.07 3.59 -3.23
CA GLU A 20 -7.92 4.23 -2.21
C GLU A 20 -7.12 4.87 -1.07
N SER A 21 -5.85 4.49 -0.90
CA SER A 21 -5.00 4.86 0.23
C SER A 21 -4.84 6.35 0.45
N THR A 22 -4.65 7.13 -0.61
CA THR A 22 -4.36 8.57 -0.51
C THR A 22 -5.44 9.46 -1.13
N ARG A 23 -6.48 8.91 -1.77
CA ARG A 23 -7.53 9.71 -2.42
C ARG A 23 -8.28 10.64 -1.46
N HIS A 24 -8.44 10.25 -0.19
CA HIS A 24 -9.10 11.06 0.83
C HIS A 24 -8.30 12.31 1.23
N LEU A 25 -7.00 12.35 0.91
CA LEU A 25 -6.11 13.48 1.17
C LEU A 25 -6.16 14.54 0.08
N ALA A 26 -6.79 14.23 -1.07
CA ALA A 26 -6.86 15.17 -2.18
C ALA A 26 -7.65 16.44 -1.81
N PRO A 27 -7.28 17.61 -2.35
CA PRO A 27 -7.89 18.89 -2.02
C PRO A 27 -9.25 19.08 -2.74
N TRP A 28 -10.20 18.18 -2.48
CA TRP A 28 -11.49 18.08 -3.14
C TRP A 28 -12.31 19.38 -3.13
N ASP A 29 -12.20 20.16 -2.06
CA ASP A 29 -12.99 21.39 -1.86
C ASP A 29 -12.22 22.65 -2.28
N ASN A 30 -10.98 22.52 -2.77
CA ASN A 30 -10.18 23.67 -3.19
C ASN A 30 -10.59 24.11 -4.61
N PRO A 31 -11.21 25.30 -4.79
CA PRO A 31 -11.61 25.80 -6.10
C PRO A 31 -10.44 26.25 -6.98
N GLU A 32 -9.24 26.38 -6.42
CA GLU A 32 -8.05 26.87 -7.12
C GLU A 32 -7.25 25.79 -7.83
N VAL A 33 -7.77 24.56 -7.85
CA VAL A 33 -7.16 23.43 -8.55
C VAL A 33 -8.12 22.79 -9.54
N GLU A 34 -7.61 22.23 -10.63
CA GLU A 34 -8.34 21.26 -11.45
C GLU A 34 -8.13 19.84 -10.94
N ILE A 35 -9.21 19.06 -10.82
CA ILE A 35 -9.15 17.66 -10.42
C ILE A 35 -9.46 16.76 -11.61
N TRP A 36 -8.52 15.90 -11.96
CA TRP A 36 -8.56 15.04 -13.13
C TRP A 36 -8.75 13.58 -12.74
N GLY A 37 -9.82 12.97 -13.23
CA GLY A 37 -10.17 11.57 -12.97
C GLY A 37 -9.74 10.63 -14.08
N ILE A 38 -9.78 9.34 -13.80
CA ILE A 38 -9.35 8.28 -14.72
C ILE A 38 -10.24 7.04 -14.62
N ASN A 39 -10.48 6.39 -15.75
CA ASN A 39 -11.15 5.08 -15.84
C ASN A 39 -12.46 5.02 -15.03
N GLU A 40 -12.54 4.17 -14.02
CA GLU A 40 -13.69 4.02 -13.12
C GLU A 40 -13.48 4.69 -11.76
N SER A 41 -12.59 5.67 -11.63
CA SER A 41 -12.30 6.36 -10.36
C SER A 41 -13.49 7.15 -9.79
N TYR A 42 -14.59 7.32 -10.56
CA TYR A 42 -15.86 7.85 -10.05
C TYR A 42 -16.57 6.90 -9.08
N LYS A 43 -16.18 5.63 -9.03
CA LYS A 43 -16.73 4.65 -8.11
C LYS A 43 -16.27 4.92 -6.67
N GLN A 44 -17.24 4.94 -5.75
CA GLN A 44 -16.92 5.03 -4.33
C GLN A 44 -16.20 3.75 -3.86
N PRO A 45 -15.15 3.86 -3.07
CA PRO A 45 -14.55 2.68 -2.48
C PRO A 45 -15.53 1.99 -1.53
N ASN A 46 -15.63 0.68 -1.62
CA ASN A 46 -16.50 -0.15 -0.78
C ASN A 46 -15.67 -1.08 0.12
N LYS A 47 -14.58 -0.57 0.71
CA LYS A 47 -13.73 -1.35 1.60
C LYS A 47 -13.88 -0.90 3.06
N LYS A 48 -14.05 -1.86 3.97
CA LYS A 48 -13.98 -1.61 5.41
C LYS A 48 -12.54 -1.28 5.80
N GLY A 49 -12.37 -0.32 6.71
CA GLY A 49 -11.07 0.04 7.28
C GLY A 49 -10.31 1.15 6.52
N LEU A 50 -10.92 1.75 5.50
CA LEU A 50 -10.35 2.94 4.88
C LEU A 50 -10.43 4.15 5.83
N PRO A 51 -9.47 5.09 5.74
CA PRO A 51 -9.55 6.35 6.47
C PRO A 51 -10.87 7.09 6.18
N PRO A 52 -11.42 7.84 7.15
CA PRO A 52 -12.57 8.69 6.89
C PRO A 52 -12.20 9.81 5.92
N GLY A 53 -13.08 10.12 4.97
CA GLY A 53 -12.87 11.25 4.07
C GLY A 53 -13.60 11.10 2.75
N PRO A 54 -13.68 12.18 1.98
CA PRO A 54 -14.21 12.12 0.64
C PRO A 54 -13.19 11.40 -0.28
N TYR A 55 -13.66 10.46 -1.07
CA TYR A 55 -12.85 9.76 -2.08
C TYR A 55 -13.14 10.24 -3.50
N MET A 56 -14.18 11.02 -3.67
CA MET A 56 -14.50 11.83 -4.85
C MET A 56 -15.56 12.87 -4.51
N ARG A 57 -15.46 14.05 -5.13
CA ARG A 57 -16.49 15.11 -5.01
C ARG A 57 -16.79 15.81 -6.31
N ARG A 58 -15.78 16.05 -7.14
CA ARG A 58 -15.90 16.74 -8.43
C ARG A 58 -14.81 16.29 -9.39
N TRP A 59 -15.06 16.53 -10.68
CA TRP A 59 -14.09 16.31 -11.74
C TRP A 59 -14.10 17.49 -12.67
N ASP A 60 -12.90 17.91 -13.10
CA ASP A 60 -12.74 18.96 -14.10
C ASP A 60 -12.35 18.37 -15.45
N ARG A 61 -11.66 17.21 -15.47
CA ARG A 61 -11.32 16.45 -16.68
C ARG A 61 -11.32 14.97 -16.37
N TRP A 62 -11.48 14.19 -17.44
CA TRP A 62 -11.50 12.73 -17.32
C TRP A 62 -10.63 12.06 -18.37
N PHE A 63 -10.04 10.92 -18.02
CA PHE A 63 -9.19 10.14 -18.92
C PHE A 63 -9.71 8.70 -19.05
N GLN A 64 -9.94 8.30 -20.31
CA GLN A 64 -10.28 6.94 -20.68
C GLN A 64 -9.38 6.51 -21.84
N ILE A 65 -8.12 6.24 -21.54
CA ILE A 65 -7.07 5.91 -22.51
C ILE A 65 -6.94 4.39 -22.65
N HIS A 66 -8.05 3.73 -22.92
CA HIS A 66 -8.10 2.34 -23.33
C HIS A 66 -8.75 2.23 -24.70
N PRO A 67 -8.50 1.15 -25.45
CA PRO A 67 -9.21 0.91 -26.69
C PRO A 67 -10.72 0.86 -26.46
N ARG A 68 -11.50 1.39 -27.40
CA ARG A 68 -12.96 1.45 -27.27
C ARG A 68 -13.59 0.09 -26.94
N TRP A 69 -13.11 -0.98 -27.56
CA TRP A 69 -13.63 -2.34 -27.30
C TRP A 69 -13.46 -2.79 -25.85
N ASP A 70 -12.54 -2.19 -25.10
CA ASP A 70 -12.32 -2.49 -23.71
C ASP A 70 -13.28 -1.71 -22.80
N PHE A 71 -13.28 -0.38 -22.86
CA PHE A 71 -14.10 0.42 -21.96
C PHE A 71 -15.61 0.42 -22.33
N MET A 72 -15.97 0.06 -23.56
CA MET A 72 -17.36 -0.06 -24.00
C MET A 72 -17.91 -1.48 -23.90
N ARG A 73 -17.14 -2.43 -23.38
CA ARG A 73 -17.58 -3.81 -23.22
C ARG A 73 -18.58 -3.93 -22.09
N GLU A 74 -19.82 -4.32 -22.40
CA GLU A 74 -20.82 -4.67 -21.41
C GLU A 74 -20.33 -5.83 -20.53
N GLY A 75 -20.55 -5.73 -19.21
CA GLY A 75 -20.11 -6.75 -18.28
C GLY A 75 -18.61 -6.75 -17.97
N ASN A 76 -17.92 -5.64 -18.21
CA ASN A 76 -16.56 -5.45 -17.72
C ASN A 76 -16.49 -5.75 -16.22
N PHE A 77 -15.51 -6.55 -15.80
CA PHE A 77 -15.36 -7.00 -14.42
C PHE A 77 -15.21 -5.85 -13.41
N ASN A 78 -14.61 -4.75 -13.83
CA ASN A 78 -14.35 -3.62 -12.94
C ASN A 78 -15.61 -2.76 -12.73
N HIS A 79 -16.32 -2.44 -13.81
CA HIS A 79 -17.57 -1.68 -13.73
C HIS A 79 -18.52 -2.01 -14.88
N PRO A 80 -19.48 -2.93 -14.68
CA PRO A 80 -20.39 -3.40 -15.74
C PRO A 80 -21.20 -2.30 -16.43
N ASN A 81 -21.48 -1.20 -15.71
CA ASN A 81 -22.25 -0.07 -16.20
C ASN A 81 -21.39 1.04 -16.84
N HIS A 82 -20.08 0.86 -16.95
CA HIS A 82 -19.17 1.87 -17.46
C HIS A 82 -19.51 2.39 -18.87
N PRO A 83 -19.95 1.54 -19.83
CA PRO A 83 -20.40 2.02 -21.14
C PRO A 83 -21.55 3.03 -21.06
N TRP A 84 -22.50 2.82 -20.16
CA TRP A 84 -23.64 3.73 -19.93
C TRP A 84 -23.17 5.05 -19.31
N TRP A 85 -22.24 4.98 -18.36
CA TRP A 85 -21.63 6.15 -17.78
C TRP A 85 -20.88 6.97 -18.84
N MET A 86 -20.06 6.35 -19.68
CA MET A 86 -19.30 7.02 -20.73
C MET A 86 -20.21 7.69 -21.77
N THR A 87 -21.25 7.03 -22.21
CA THR A 87 -22.20 7.57 -23.21
C THR A 87 -23.26 8.49 -22.61
N ASN A 88 -23.30 8.65 -21.28
CA ASN A 88 -24.33 9.41 -20.56
C ASN A 88 -25.78 8.96 -20.91
N LYS A 89 -25.98 7.68 -21.11
CA LYS A 89 -27.24 7.08 -21.50
C LYS A 89 -27.81 6.23 -20.38
N VAL A 90 -29.14 6.21 -20.27
CA VAL A 90 -29.84 5.22 -19.43
C VAL A 90 -29.69 3.85 -20.05
N GLY A 91 -29.36 2.86 -19.25
CA GLY A 91 -29.20 1.48 -19.66
C GLY A 91 -29.73 0.53 -18.61
N ARG A 92 -29.74 -0.77 -18.93
CA ARG A 92 -30.11 -1.79 -17.95
C ARG A 92 -29.00 -1.91 -16.88
N CYS A 93 -29.40 -1.85 -15.60
CA CYS A 93 -28.45 -2.08 -14.51
C CYS A 93 -27.88 -3.50 -14.62
N TYR A 94 -26.59 -3.61 -14.81
CA TYR A 94 -25.91 -4.90 -14.97
C TYR A 94 -25.85 -5.70 -13.67
N LEU A 95 -25.69 -5.04 -12.53
CA LEU A 95 -25.57 -5.71 -11.23
C LEU A 95 -26.83 -6.51 -10.87
N CYS A 96 -28.01 -5.99 -11.19
CA CYS A 96 -29.27 -6.67 -10.91
C CYS A 96 -29.96 -7.24 -12.18
N GLY A 97 -29.33 -7.14 -13.33
CA GLY A 97 -29.89 -7.61 -14.60
C GLY A 97 -31.19 -6.89 -15.01
N GLY A 98 -31.43 -5.68 -14.50
CA GLY A 98 -32.63 -4.91 -14.77
C GLY A 98 -33.81 -5.18 -13.81
N THR A 99 -33.63 -6.01 -12.77
CA THR A 99 -34.70 -6.38 -11.84
C THR A 99 -34.97 -5.37 -10.72
N GLY A 100 -34.05 -4.44 -10.51
CA GLY A 100 -34.03 -3.52 -9.37
C GLY A 100 -33.60 -4.17 -8.05
N LYS A 101 -33.37 -5.48 -8.02
CA LYS A 101 -33.03 -6.23 -6.82
C LYS A 101 -31.78 -7.08 -7.02
N ASN A 102 -30.93 -7.12 -6.01
CA ASN A 102 -29.79 -8.02 -5.91
C ASN A 102 -29.88 -8.79 -4.59
N ASN A 103 -29.87 -10.15 -4.67
CA ASN A 103 -30.07 -11.02 -3.51
C ASN A 103 -31.32 -10.67 -2.66
N ASN A 104 -32.47 -10.42 -3.32
CA ASN A 104 -33.74 -10.01 -2.71
C ASN A 104 -33.74 -8.66 -1.95
N LYS A 105 -32.63 -7.90 -1.99
CA LYS A 105 -32.52 -6.54 -1.48
C LYS A 105 -32.59 -5.54 -2.64
N GLU A 106 -32.91 -4.31 -2.32
CA GLU A 106 -32.80 -3.21 -3.27
C GLU A 106 -31.38 -3.17 -3.85
N CYS A 107 -31.27 -3.07 -5.16
CA CYS A 107 -29.98 -3.01 -5.82
C CYS A 107 -29.25 -1.71 -5.44
N GLU A 108 -28.08 -1.83 -4.89
CA GLU A 108 -27.26 -0.69 -4.44
C GLU A 108 -26.77 0.19 -5.60
N ASP A 109 -26.64 -0.37 -6.81
CA ASP A 109 -26.21 0.36 -8.01
C ASP A 109 -27.33 1.24 -8.59
N CYS A 110 -28.50 0.67 -8.83
CA CYS A 110 -29.63 1.37 -9.47
C CYS A 110 -30.70 1.86 -8.49
N LYS A 111 -30.49 1.70 -7.19
CA LYS A 111 -31.45 2.10 -6.15
C LYS A 111 -32.89 1.61 -6.44
N GLY A 112 -33.00 0.35 -6.82
CA GLY A 112 -34.27 -0.33 -7.05
C GLY A 112 -34.90 -0.09 -8.42
N THR A 113 -34.40 0.80 -9.25
CA THR A 113 -35.00 1.16 -10.54
C THR A 113 -34.88 0.07 -11.62
N GLY A 114 -33.89 -0.80 -11.51
CA GLY A 114 -33.54 -1.75 -12.56
C GLY A 114 -32.76 -1.13 -13.73
N GLU A 115 -32.62 0.19 -13.75
CA GLU A 115 -31.96 0.94 -14.81
C GLU A 115 -30.69 1.58 -14.28
N TYR A 116 -29.66 1.61 -15.10
CA TYR A 116 -28.50 2.46 -14.86
C TYR A 116 -28.71 3.82 -15.49
N ASP A 117 -28.94 4.83 -14.68
CA ASP A 117 -29.01 6.23 -15.11
C ASP A 117 -27.77 6.96 -14.58
N PRO A 118 -26.90 7.50 -15.47
CA PRO A 118 -25.74 8.27 -15.06
C PRO A 118 -26.06 9.45 -14.15
N LYS A 119 -27.27 10.01 -14.24
CA LYS A 119 -27.73 11.09 -13.39
C LYS A 119 -27.96 10.63 -11.96
N THR A 120 -28.54 9.45 -11.76
CA THR A 120 -28.72 8.87 -10.42
C THR A 120 -27.42 8.43 -9.78
N HIS A 121 -26.39 8.17 -10.59
CA HIS A 121 -25.03 7.87 -10.17
C HIS A 121 -24.12 9.11 -10.15
N ARG A 122 -24.71 10.28 -10.09
CA ARG A 122 -24.08 11.55 -9.71
C ARG A 122 -23.08 12.14 -10.72
N ARG A 123 -23.14 11.76 -12.00
CA ARG A 123 -22.27 12.40 -12.99
C ARG A 123 -22.37 13.92 -12.99
N GLU A 124 -23.58 14.46 -12.82
CA GLU A 124 -23.83 15.88 -12.75
C GLU A 124 -23.32 16.52 -11.44
N GLU A 125 -23.34 15.78 -10.32
CA GLU A 125 -22.78 16.24 -9.05
C GLU A 125 -21.25 16.38 -9.09
N PHE A 126 -20.59 15.75 -10.07
CA PHE A 126 -19.14 15.84 -10.25
C PHE A 126 -18.69 16.92 -11.22
N GLY A 127 -19.59 17.84 -11.60
CA GLY A 127 -19.25 18.96 -12.47
C GLY A 127 -19.37 18.67 -13.97
N TYR A 128 -20.06 17.59 -14.36
CA TYR A 128 -20.32 17.33 -15.76
C TYR A 128 -21.20 18.46 -16.38
N PRO A 129 -20.95 18.90 -17.63
CA PRO A 129 -20.02 18.34 -18.60
C PRO A 129 -18.56 18.81 -18.42
N PHE A 130 -17.63 17.86 -18.50
CA PHE A 130 -16.19 18.07 -18.49
C PHE A 130 -15.54 17.33 -19.68
N PRO A 131 -14.35 17.75 -20.16
CA PRO A 131 -13.62 17.03 -21.21
C PRO A 131 -13.28 15.59 -20.81
N ILE A 132 -13.47 14.65 -21.73
CA ILE A 132 -13.11 13.23 -21.58
C ILE A 132 -12.08 12.91 -22.66
N TYR A 133 -10.82 12.72 -22.25
CA TYR A 133 -9.76 12.35 -23.18
C TYR A 133 -9.81 10.86 -23.47
N THR A 134 -9.88 10.53 -24.74
CA THR A 134 -9.89 9.18 -25.31
C THR A 134 -8.79 9.06 -26.36
N ILE A 135 -8.47 7.85 -26.82
CA ILE A 135 -7.44 7.64 -27.87
C ILE A 135 -7.79 8.42 -29.14
N LYS A 136 -9.06 8.44 -29.47
CA LYS A 136 -9.62 9.26 -30.57
C LYS A 136 -10.94 9.85 -30.10
N GLN A 137 -11.39 10.93 -30.73
CA GLN A 137 -12.70 11.46 -30.44
C GLN A 137 -13.79 10.42 -30.71
N GLU A 138 -14.74 10.30 -29.80
CA GLU A 138 -15.83 9.32 -29.84
C GLU A 138 -17.17 10.06 -29.93
N ASP A 139 -17.89 9.89 -31.02
CA ASP A 139 -19.12 10.67 -31.32
C ASP A 139 -20.25 10.43 -30.29
N ASP A 140 -20.30 9.25 -29.70
CA ASP A 140 -21.33 8.89 -28.71
C ASP A 140 -20.89 9.08 -27.26
N VAL A 141 -19.70 9.63 -27.02
CA VAL A 141 -19.18 10.00 -25.70
C VAL A 141 -19.21 11.51 -25.55
N PRO A 142 -20.22 12.08 -24.85
CA PRO A 142 -20.34 13.52 -24.71
C PRO A 142 -19.13 14.10 -23.98
N GLY A 143 -18.53 15.15 -24.54
CA GLY A 143 -17.31 15.77 -24.03
C GLY A 143 -16.02 15.07 -24.46
N SER A 144 -16.08 14.06 -25.30
CA SER A 144 -14.91 13.35 -25.82
C SER A 144 -13.99 14.29 -26.61
N ALA A 145 -12.69 14.19 -26.32
CA ALA A 145 -11.61 14.84 -27.06
C ALA A 145 -10.49 13.82 -27.31
N ALA A 146 -9.94 13.83 -28.54
CA ALA A 146 -8.80 12.97 -28.85
C ALA A 146 -7.57 13.43 -28.04
N TYR A 147 -6.90 12.50 -27.37
CA TYR A 147 -5.65 12.82 -26.66
C TYR A 147 -4.58 13.26 -27.67
N PRO A 148 -3.89 14.41 -27.46
CA PRO A 148 -2.97 15.01 -28.43
C PRO A 148 -1.59 14.33 -28.40
N LEU A 149 -1.54 13.00 -28.66
CA LEU A 149 -0.35 12.18 -28.48
C LEU A 149 0.82 12.66 -29.34
N ASP A 150 0.57 12.95 -30.62
CA ASP A 150 1.63 13.34 -31.57
C ASP A 150 2.29 14.68 -31.19
N GLU A 151 1.49 15.64 -30.74
CA GLU A 151 1.97 16.96 -30.31
C GLU A 151 2.80 16.83 -29.00
N ILE A 152 2.32 16.01 -28.08
CA ILE A 152 3.04 15.74 -26.82
C ILE A 152 4.35 15.00 -27.11
N MET A 153 4.33 13.97 -27.96
CA MET A 153 5.53 13.24 -28.34
C MET A 153 6.56 14.15 -29.01
N ALA A 154 6.13 15.03 -29.90
CA ALA A 154 7.00 16.01 -30.54
C ALA A 154 7.60 16.98 -29.52
N THR A 155 6.78 17.47 -28.57
CA THR A 155 7.19 18.44 -27.55
C THR A 155 8.25 17.87 -26.58
N TYR A 156 8.15 16.58 -26.24
CA TYR A 156 9.03 15.95 -25.25
C TYR A 156 10.08 15.02 -25.87
N GLY A 157 10.21 15.00 -27.20
CA GLY A 157 11.22 14.19 -27.89
C GLY A 157 10.97 12.68 -27.79
N ALA A 158 9.73 12.28 -27.48
CA ALA A 158 9.36 10.89 -27.25
C ALA A 158 9.20 10.05 -28.53
N ASN A 159 9.37 10.65 -29.72
CA ASN A 159 9.16 9.99 -31.00
C ASN A 159 10.07 8.78 -31.26
N ALA A 160 11.27 8.76 -30.64
CA ALA A 160 12.21 7.67 -30.84
C ALA A 160 11.79 6.35 -30.18
N MET A 161 11.02 6.41 -29.07
CA MET A 161 10.58 5.23 -28.31
C MET A 161 9.24 5.47 -27.59
N PRO A 162 8.14 5.73 -28.30
CA PRO A 162 6.89 6.13 -27.69
C PRO A 162 6.35 5.09 -26.69
N ALA A 163 6.50 3.80 -26.99
CA ALA A 163 6.05 2.72 -26.11
C ALA A 163 6.76 2.67 -24.75
N ARG A 164 7.91 3.30 -24.60
CA ARG A 164 8.63 3.39 -23.31
C ARG A 164 8.22 4.61 -22.48
N TRP A 165 7.68 5.64 -23.14
CA TRP A 165 7.32 6.89 -22.51
C TRP A 165 5.87 6.93 -22.02
N PHE A 166 5.03 6.02 -22.51
CA PHE A 166 3.59 5.96 -22.23
C PHE A 166 3.15 4.53 -21.94
N THR A 167 3.59 3.98 -20.83
CA THR A 167 3.24 2.61 -20.41
C THR A 167 2.07 2.55 -19.43
N ASN A 168 1.56 3.72 -19.01
CA ASN A 168 0.44 3.81 -18.06
C ASN A 168 -0.31 5.14 -18.22
N SER A 169 -1.50 5.18 -17.68
CA SER A 169 -2.36 6.36 -17.76
C SER A 169 -1.86 7.53 -16.92
N PHE A 170 -1.08 7.28 -15.86
CA PHE A 170 -0.47 8.34 -15.06
C PHE A 170 0.47 9.20 -15.90
N GLY A 171 1.40 8.57 -16.64
CA GLY A 171 2.31 9.27 -17.55
C GLY A 171 1.57 10.11 -18.61
N ILE A 172 0.47 9.58 -19.13
CA ILE A 172 -0.42 10.29 -20.07
C ILE A 172 -1.03 11.53 -19.44
N MET A 173 -1.54 11.43 -18.21
CA MET A 173 -2.12 12.57 -17.48
C MET A 173 -1.07 13.63 -17.18
N VAL A 174 0.10 13.24 -16.66
CA VAL A 174 1.21 14.16 -16.38
C VAL A 174 1.68 14.88 -17.63
N ALA A 175 1.86 14.14 -18.74
CA ALA A 175 2.31 14.70 -20.01
C ALA A 175 1.31 15.76 -20.55
N LEU A 176 0.01 15.51 -20.45
CA LEU A 176 -1.00 16.50 -20.83
C LEU A 176 -0.99 17.73 -19.89
N ALA A 177 -0.88 17.52 -18.60
CA ALA A 177 -0.80 18.63 -17.64
C ALA A 177 0.38 19.56 -17.93
N LEU A 178 1.55 18.96 -18.22
CA LEU A 178 2.73 19.71 -18.65
C LEU A 178 2.52 20.43 -19.98
N HIS A 179 1.92 19.75 -20.97
CA HIS A 179 1.63 20.29 -22.30
C HIS A 179 0.69 21.50 -22.21
N LEU A 180 -0.30 21.45 -21.33
CA LEU A 180 -1.23 22.54 -21.08
C LEU A 180 -0.67 23.65 -20.17
N GLY A 181 0.56 23.50 -19.68
CA GLY A 181 1.28 24.55 -18.95
C GLY A 181 1.01 24.58 -17.44
N ALA A 182 0.70 23.45 -16.82
CA ALA A 182 0.58 23.33 -15.37
C ALA A 182 1.85 23.85 -14.67
N LYS A 183 1.67 24.55 -13.54
CA LYS A 183 2.75 25.04 -12.68
C LYS A 183 3.01 24.12 -11.49
N ARG A 184 1.96 23.41 -11.08
CA ARG A 184 2.00 22.42 -10.00
C ARG A 184 1.15 21.22 -10.39
N ILE A 185 1.66 20.03 -10.13
CA ILE A 185 0.95 18.77 -10.31
C ILE A 185 0.98 18.02 -8.99
N GLU A 186 -0.19 17.58 -8.52
CA GLU A 186 -0.34 16.76 -7.34
C GLU A 186 -0.94 15.40 -7.73
N ALA A 187 -0.45 14.30 -7.17
CA ALA A 187 -0.91 12.97 -7.51
C ALA A 187 -1.40 12.20 -6.28
N TYR A 188 -2.66 11.77 -6.29
CA TYR A 188 -3.31 11.00 -5.24
C TYR A 188 -3.91 9.72 -5.80
N GLY A 189 -3.89 8.65 -5.01
CA GLY A 189 -4.44 7.36 -5.44
C GLY A 189 -3.62 6.63 -6.50
N PHE A 190 -2.34 6.94 -6.62
CA PHE A 190 -1.39 6.23 -7.47
C PHE A 190 -0.42 5.43 -6.63
N GLU A 191 -0.67 4.12 -6.51
CA GLU A 191 0.21 3.18 -5.83
C GLU A 191 0.74 2.18 -6.84
N MET A 192 2.00 2.33 -7.21
CA MET A 192 2.67 1.43 -8.15
C MET A 192 3.56 0.46 -7.37
N SER A 193 2.92 -0.47 -6.65
CA SER A 193 3.63 -1.50 -5.89
C SER A 193 4.40 -2.45 -6.82
N SER A 194 5.64 -2.75 -6.47
CA SER A 194 6.53 -3.65 -7.23
C SER A 194 6.06 -5.11 -7.30
N LYS A 195 5.00 -5.48 -6.58
CA LYS A 195 4.44 -6.85 -6.57
C LYS A 195 3.25 -7.03 -7.50
N THR A 196 2.92 -6.03 -8.30
CA THR A 196 1.78 -6.04 -9.23
C THR A 196 2.26 -5.64 -10.62
N GLU A 197 1.37 -5.69 -11.62
CA GLU A 197 1.61 -5.15 -12.97
C GLU A 197 2.09 -3.69 -12.97
N TYR A 198 1.72 -2.93 -11.93
CA TYR A 198 2.14 -1.56 -11.75
C TYR A 198 3.65 -1.42 -11.45
N GLY A 199 4.31 -2.49 -10.99
CA GLY A 199 5.76 -2.51 -10.82
C GLY A 199 6.51 -2.28 -12.13
N ASP A 200 6.00 -2.84 -13.24
CA ASP A 200 6.56 -2.65 -14.59
C ASP A 200 6.25 -1.26 -15.16
N GLN A 201 5.20 -0.62 -14.65
CA GLN A 201 4.75 0.70 -15.09
C GLN A 201 5.40 1.84 -14.28
N LYS A 202 5.88 1.56 -13.06
CA LYS A 202 6.45 2.55 -12.15
C LYS A 202 7.62 3.35 -12.76
N PRO A 203 8.60 2.76 -13.48
CA PRO A 203 9.68 3.52 -14.09
C PRO A 203 9.19 4.65 -15.02
N ASN A 204 8.06 4.44 -15.69
CA ASN A 204 7.45 5.47 -16.53
C ASN A 204 6.86 6.61 -15.70
N ALA A 205 6.23 6.30 -14.55
CA ALA A 205 5.72 7.31 -13.65
C ALA A 205 6.85 8.15 -13.03
N ASP A 206 7.93 7.49 -12.59
CA ASP A 206 9.12 8.15 -12.05
C ASP A 206 9.78 9.07 -13.11
N PHE A 207 9.82 8.61 -14.37
CA PHE A 207 10.31 9.41 -15.49
C PHE A 207 9.49 10.70 -15.69
N TRP A 208 8.17 10.62 -15.74
CA TRP A 208 7.32 11.80 -15.95
C TRP A 208 7.36 12.76 -14.76
N ALA A 209 7.43 12.25 -13.53
CA ALA A 209 7.68 13.08 -12.35
C ALA A 209 9.02 13.82 -12.44
N GLY A 210 10.07 13.13 -12.90
CA GLY A 210 11.38 13.73 -13.16
C GLY A 210 11.35 14.82 -14.24
N ILE A 211 10.57 14.65 -15.30
CA ILE A 211 10.33 15.67 -16.34
C ILE A 211 9.65 16.92 -15.74
N CYS A 212 8.65 16.75 -14.86
CA CYS A 212 8.02 17.87 -14.16
C CYS A 212 9.05 18.70 -13.39
N ILE A 213 9.79 18.04 -12.52
CA ILE A 213 10.81 18.68 -11.67
C ILE A 213 11.90 19.36 -12.52
N GLY A 214 12.41 18.67 -13.56
CA GLY A 214 13.40 19.18 -14.48
C GLY A 214 12.96 20.40 -15.30
N ARG A 215 11.65 20.60 -15.47
CA ARG A 215 11.03 21.77 -16.11
C ARG A 215 10.60 22.86 -15.13
N GLY A 216 10.90 22.71 -13.84
CA GLY A 216 10.51 23.66 -12.81
C GLY A 216 9.02 23.64 -12.47
N VAL A 217 8.32 22.54 -12.80
CA VAL A 217 6.94 22.31 -12.38
C VAL A 217 6.99 21.61 -11.02
N GLU A 218 6.31 22.19 -10.04
CA GLU A 218 6.22 21.60 -8.71
C GLU A 218 5.45 20.27 -8.79
N PHE A 219 6.02 19.21 -8.25
CA PHE A 219 5.41 17.90 -8.22
C PHE A 219 5.23 17.41 -6.79
N HIS A 220 3.97 17.11 -6.41
CA HIS A 220 3.62 16.70 -5.05
C HIS A 220 2.94 15.34 -5.05
N ILE A 221 3.36 14.50 -4.11
CA ILE A 221 2.68 13.27 -3.71
C ILE A 221 2.49 13.27 -2.20
N PRO A 222 1.37 12.76 -1.67
CA PRO A 222 1.15 12.73 -0.23
C PRO A 222 2.05 11.68 0.46
N ASP A 223 2.28 11.90 1.74
CA ASP A 223 2.97 10.94 2.59
C ASP A 223 2.27 9.57 2.53
N GLY A 224 3.09 8.51 2.56
CA GLY A 224 2.60 7.13 2.42
C GLY A 224 2.34 6.67 0.98
N CYS A 225 2.46 7.55 -0.03
CA CYS A 225 2.43 7.16 -1.43
C CYS A 225 3.77 6.52 -1.83
N VAL A 226 3.71 5.35 -2.45
CA VAL A 226 4.92 4.61 -2.87
C VAL A 226 5.37 4.94 -4.31
N LEU A 227 4.79 5.95 -4.93
CA LEU A 227 5.02 6.27 -6.34
C LEU A 227 6.50 6.57 -6.64
N LEU A 228 7.15 7.43 -5.85
CA LEU A 228 8.56 7.84 -6.06
C LEU A 228 9.54 7.14 -5.13
N GLY A 229 9.12 6.16 -4.37
CA GLY A 229 9.97 5.41 -3.45
C GLY A 229 9.21 4.90 -2.24
N HIS A 230 9.89 4.08 -1.44
CA HIS A 230 9.31 3.49 -0.24
C HIS A 230 9.85 4.10 1.05
N ASN A 231 10.91 4.88 0.96
CA ASN A 231 11.64 5.35 2.12
C ASN A 231 11.73 6.86 2.11
N ASP A 232 11.38 7.47 3.23
CA ASP A 232 11.61 8.88 3.50
C ASP A 232 13.09 9.18 3.77
N GLN A 233 13.98 8.22 3.49
CA GLN A 233 15.40 8.30 3.75
C GLN A 233 16.16 8.52 2.46
N LEU A 234 17.09 9.49 2.49
CA LEU A 234 18.02 9.70 1.41
C LEU A 234 19.07 8.59 1.40
N TYR A 235 19.30 7.97 0.23
CA TYR A 235 20.34 6.97 0.04
C TYR A 235 21.71 7.50 0.50
N GLY A 236 22.34 6.79 1.42
CA GLY A 236 23.62 7.19 2.02
C GLY A 236 23.53 8.30 3.08
N PHE A 237 22.31 8.80 3.38
CA PHE A 237 22.02 9.80 4.42
C PHE A 237 20.89 9.34 5.34
N GLU A 238 20.70 8.05 5.44
CA GLU A 238 19.70 7.44 6.31
C GLU A 238 19.90 7.92 7.75
N LYS A 239 18.81 8.31 8.41
CA LYS A 239 18.84 8.86 9.78
C LYS A 239 19.38 7.85 10.79
N VAL A 240 19.13 6.58 10.53
CA VAL A 240 19.63 5.47 11.37
C VAL A 240 19.96 4.32 10.43
N PRO A 241 21.16 3.74 10.48
CA PRO A 241 21.40 2.45 9.83
C PRO A 241 20.31 1.49 10.30
N GLY A 242 19.62 0.83 9.36
CA GLY A 242 18.49 -0.07 9.68
C GLY A 242 18.86 -1.20 10.64
N LEU A 243 20.16 -1.38 10.92
CA LEU A 243 20.72 -2.37 11.82
C LEU A 243 21.78 -1.70 12.72
N THR A 244 21.35 -0.95 13.73
CA THR A 244 22.24 -0.55 14.81
C THR A 244 22.49 -1.71 15.77
N PRO A 245 23.61 -1.74 16.52
CA PRO A 245 23.81 -2.70 17.60
C PRO A 245 22.62 -2.79 18.54
N MET A 246 22.05 -1.64 18.94
CA MET A 246 20.87 -1.59 19.82
C MET A 246 19.63 -2.21 19.17
N HIS A 247 19.34 -1.94 17.91
CA HIS A 247 18.21 -2.59 17.21
C HIS A 247 18.40 -4.10 17.10
N MET A 248 19.62 -4.54 16.81
CA MET A 248 19.96 -5.96 16.76
C MET A 248 19.83 -6.61 18.13
N GLU A 249 20.26 -5.95 19.19
CA GLU A 249 20.11 -6.41 20.57
C GLU A 249 18.63 -6.58 20.96
N ILE A 250 17.80 -5.58 20.69
CA ILE A 250 16.34 -5.65 20.92
C ILE A 250 15.74 -6.85 20.16
N MET A 251 16.12 -7.04 18.89
CA MET A 251 15.62 -8.14 18.06
C MET A 251 16.10 -9.50 18.59
N VAL A 252 17.37 -9.64 18.95
CA VAL A 252 17.93 -10.87 19.53
C VAL A 252 17.23 -11.22 20.84
N ASN A 253 16.99 -10.23 21.71
CA ASN A 253 16.28 -10.42 22.98
C ASN A 253 14.82 -10.81 22.77
N ALA A 254 14.12 -10.20 21.82
CA ALA A 254 12.75 -10.55 21.48
C ALA A 254 12.64 -11.98 20.94
N LEU A 255 13.54 -12.37 20.03
CA LEU A 255 13.62 -13.72 19.50
C LEU A 255 14.01 -14.74 20.56
N GLY A 256 14.91 -14.38 21.48
CA GLY A 256 15.30 -15.23 22.62
C GLY A 256 14.11 -15.52 23.55
N LYS A 257 13.31 -14.51 23.88
CA LYS A 257 12.07 -14.66 24.67
C LYS A 257 11.04 -15.54 23.95
N ALA A 258 10.84 -15.33 22.64
CA ALA A 258 9.94 -16.15 21.84
C ALA A 258 10.39 -17.61 21.77
N PHE A 259 11.70 -17.86 21.58
CA PHE A 259 12.29 -19.18 21.59
C PHE A 259 12.10 -19.89 22.93
N ALA A 260 12.39 -19.22 24.06
CA ALA A 260 12.22 -19.76 25.40
C ALA A 260 10.75 -20.15 25.67
N LYS A 261 9.80 -19.30 25.24
CA LYS A 261 8.36 -19.59 25.32
C LYS A 261 7.98 -20.83 24.52
N ALA A 262 8.39 -20.91 23.26
CA ALA A 262 8.11 -22.07 22.39
C ALA A 262 8.72 -23.35 22.97
N GLN A 263 9.93 -23.27 23.53
CA GLN A 263 10.59 -24.40 24.20
C GLN A 263 9.79 -24.91 25.41
N ALA A 264 9.26 -24.00 26.23
CA ALA A 264 8.41 -24.34 27.36
C ALA A 264 7.10 -25.04 26.90
N GLU A 265 6.49 -24.56 25.82
CA GLU A 265 5.29 -25.17 25.22
C GLU A 265 5.57 -26.58 24.71
N VAL A 266 6.69 -26.81 24.00
CA VAL A 266 7.12 -28.14 23.58
C VAL A 266 7.30 -29.07 24.77
N ASN A 267 7.92 -28.59 25.85
CA ASN A 267 8.12 -29.40 27.06
C ASN A 267 6.79 -29.77 27.74
N MET A 268 5.81 -28.85 27.78
CA MET A 268 4.46 -29.15 28.29
C MET A 268 3.74 -30.19 27.42
N ILE A 269 3.82 -30.08 26.10
CA ILE A 269 3.21 -31.06 25.17
C ILE A 269 3.84 -32.44 25.39
N ARG A 270 5.16 -32.51 25.53
CA ARG A 270 5.88 -33.76 25.84
C ARG A 270 5.45 -34.34 27.19
N GLY A 271 5.24 -33.50 28.22
CA GLY A 271 4.70 -33.92 29.52
C GLY A 271 3.33 -34.59 29.36
N ARG A 272 2.39 -33.92 28.67
CA ARG A 272 1.04 -34.48 28.40
C ARG A 272 1.09 -35.79 27.60
N LYS A 273 1.98 -35.89 26.60
CA LYS A 273 2.19 -37.08 25.81
C LYS A 273 2.66 -38.25 26.70
N ASN A 274 3.66 -38.01 27.54
CA ASN A 274 4.21 -39.03 28.44
C ASN A 274 3.17 -39.48 29.48
N GLU A 275 2.36 -38.58 30.01
CA GLU A 275 1.27 -38.90 30.90
C GLU A 275 0.25 -39.85 30.24
N LEU A 276 -0.18 -39.48 29.00
CA LEU A 276 -1.11 -40.35 28.23
C LEU A 276 -0.52 -41.73 27.94
N LEU A 277 0.75 -41.77 27.55
CA LEU A 277 1.46 -43.03 27.34
C LEU A 277 1.57 -43.90 28.60
N ASN A 278 1.80 -43.29 29.76
CA ASN A 278 1.84 -44.00 31.02
C ASN A 278 0.46 -44.53 31.43
N ARG A 279 -0.59 -43.74 31.21
CA ARG A 279 -1.99 -44.17 31.42
C ARG A 279 -2.30 -45.37 30.49
N SER A 280 -1.86 -45.34 29.23
CA SER A 280 -2.09 -46.42 28.28
C SER A 280 -1.47 -47.76 28.72
N LYS A 281 -0.28 -47.71 29.37
CA LYS A 281 0.40 -48.90 29.90
C LYS A 281 -0.27 -49.46 31.15
N ALA A 282 -0.95 -48.64 31.93
CA ALA A 282 -1.58 -49.00 33.18
C ALA A 282 -2.99 -49.64 33.02
N THR A 283 -3.60 -49.54 31.86
CA THR A 283 -4.98 -49.99 31.62
C THR A 283 -5.04 -51.42 31.11
N LYS A 284 -5.00 -52.41 32.02
CA LYS A 284 -5.42 -53.76 31.75
C LYS A 284 -6.97 -53.82 31.77
N GLY A 285 -7.62 -54.04 30.60
CA GLY A 285 -9.07 -54.22 30.51
C GLY A 285 -9.87 -53.03 29.94
N MET A 286 -9.23 -52.12 29.24
CA MET A 286 -9.92 -51.02 28.58
C MET A 286 -10.81 -51.52 27.44
N SER A 287 -11.99 -50.93 27.28
CA SER A 287 -12.89 -51.20 26.17
C SER A 287 -12.30 -50.81 24.84
N LYS A 288 -12.74 -51.42 23.74
CA LYS A 288 -12.29 -51.11 22.38
C LYS A 288 -12.48 -49.61 22.06
N GLU A 289 -13.59 -49.02 22.40
CA GLU A 289 -13.87 -47.60 22.24
C GLU A 289 -12.89 -46.71 23.05
N GLY A 290 -12.54 -47.15 24.27
CA GLY A 290 -11.57 -46.44 25.11
C GLY A 290 -10.16 -46.44 24.48
N MET A 291 -9.77 -47.57 23.86
CA MET A 291 -8.48 -47.66 23.15
C MET A 291 -8.45 -46.78 21.90
N GLU A 292 -9.52 -46.78 21.10
CA GLU A 292 -9.62 -45.96 19.89
C GLU A 292 -9.58 -44.44 20.23
N LYS A 293 -10.30 -44.05 21.28
CA LYS A 293 -10.25 -42.66 21.77
C LYS A 293 -8.85 -42.26 22.20
N MET A 294 -8.19 -43.07 23.00
CA MET A 294 -6.84 -42.83 23.50
C MET A 294 -5.82 -42.74 22.36
N GLN A 295 -5.94 -43.61 21.34
CA GLN A 295 -5.08 -43.56 20.16
C GLN A 295 -5.28 -42.24 19.37
N LYS A 296 -6.53 -41.77 19.24
CA LYS A 296 -6.85 -40.51 18.60
C LYS A 296 -6.26 -39.32 19.38
N ASP A 297 -6.40 -39.32 20.70
CA ASP A 297 -5.86 -38.29 21.56
C ASP A 297 -4.31 -38.25 21.51
N LEU A 298 -3.67 -39.42 21.47
CA LEU A 298 -2.22 -39.52 21.30
C LEU A 298 -1.77 -38.96 19.94
N GLN A 299 -2.47 -39.31 18.87
CA GLN A 299 -2.15 -38.78 17.54
C GLN A 299 -2.30 -37.28 17.48
N ALA A 300 -3.32 -36.70 18.11
CA ALA A 300 -3.53 -35.25 18.20
C ALA A 300 -2.35 -34.56 18.92
N ILE A 301 -1.90 -35.10 20.05
CA ILE A 301 -0.75 -34.57 20.80
C ILE A 301 0.56 -34.70 19.99
N VAL A 302 0.75 -35.78 19.25
CA VAL A 302 1.94 -35.96 18.38
C VAL A 302 1.95 -34.91 17.27
N ASN A 303 0.81 -34.63 16.65
CA ASN A 303 0.71 -33.63 15.62
C ASN A 303 0.94 -32.19 16.18
N GLU A 304 0.42 -31.92 17.39
CA GLU A 304 0.66 -30.67 18.12
C GLU A 304 2.16 -30.50 18.43
N GLU A 305 2.82 -31.56 18.94
CA GLU A 305 4.26 -31.56 19.21
C GLU A 305 5.06 -31.27 17.96
N PHE A 306 4.75 -31.95 16.84
CA PHE A 306 5.44 -31.74 15.58
C PHE A 306 5.33 -30.31 15.08
N SER A 307 4.13 -29.73 15.12
CA SER A 307 3.89 -28.33 14.73
C SER A 307 4.70 -27.36 15.60
N LYS A 308 4.73 -27.57 16.91
CA LYS A 308 5.48 -26.71 17.84
C LYS A 308 7.00 -26.88 17.74
N ILE A 309 7.50 -28.06 17.42
CA ILE A 309 8.92 -28.28 17.12
C ILE A 309 9.32 -27.56 15.84
N SER A 310 8.46 -27.53 14.83
CA SER A 310 8.71 -26.79 13.59
C SER A 310 8.82 -25.29 13.87
N GLU A 311 7.92 -24.73 14.66
CA GLU A 311 7.96 -23.31 15.11
C GLU A 311 9.25 -23.03 15.89
N LEU A 312 9.61 -23.91 16.85
CA LEU A 312 10.83 -23.79 17.63
C LEU A 312 12.09 -23.76 16.77
N ASN A 313 12.16 -24.65 15.77
CA ASN A 313 13.30 -24.69 14.85
C ASN A 313 13.40 -23.43 13.99
N SER A 314 12.27 -22.87 13.56
CA SER A 314 12.23 -21.61 12.82
C SER A 314 12.72 -20.43 13.68
N LEU A 315 12.30 -20.36 14.94
CA LEU A 315 12.75 -19.36 15.91
C LEU A 315 14.24 -19.52 16.21
N PHE A 316 14.72 -20.74 16.36
CA PHE A 316 16.13 -21.03 16.57
C PHE A 316 16.98 -20.53 15.38
N GLY A 317 16.58 -20.85 14.15
CA GLY A 317 17.28 -20.37 12.95
C GLY A 317 17.32 -18.83 12.87
N ALA A 318 16.18 -18.17 13.12
CA ALA A 318 16.09 -16.72 13.13
C ALA A 318 16.98 -16.09 14.23
N LEU A 319 16.99 -16.68 15.43
CA LEU A 319 17.83 -16.22 16.55
C LEU A 319 19.32 -16.35 16.24
N GLN A 320 19.76 -17.49 15.67
CA GLN A 320 21.14 -17.69 15.28
C GLN A 320 21.60 -16.71 14.22
N GLN A 321 20.76 -16.50 13.18
CA GLN A 321 21.07 -15.53 12.14
C GLN A 321 21.14 -14.11 12.69
N SER A 322 20.20 -13.72 13.56
CA SER A 322 20.21 -12.40 14.17
C SER A 322 21.41 -12.16 15.07
N ARG A 323 21.85 -13.15 15.84
CA ARG A 323 23.08 -13.08 16.64
C ARG A 323 24.32 -12.91 15.77
N ARG A 324 24.38 -13.62 14.65
CA ARG A 324 25.50 -13.47 13.70
C ARG A 324 25.55 -12.06 13.11
N ILE A 325 24.41 -11.55 12.64
CA ILE A 325 24.32 -10.18 12.10
C ILE A 325 24.65 -9.15 13.18
N HIS A 326 24.19 -9.35 14.42
CA HIS A 326 24.54 -8.48 15.55
C HIS A 326 26.04 -8.41 15.80
N ALA A 327 26.75 -9.57 15.78
CA ALA A 327 28.19 -9.62 15.91
C ALA A 327 28.90 -8.89 14.76
N GLU A 328 28.43 -9.05 13.53
CA GLU A 328 28.96 -8.34 12.36
C GLU A 328 28.73 -6.83 12.47
N VAL A 329 27.55 -6.39 12.90
CA VAL A 329 27.21 -4.97 13.10
C VAL A 329 28.09 -4.36 14.20
N LEU A 330 28.28 -5.06 15.32
CA LEU A 330 29.18 -4.62 16.41
C LEU A 330 30.64 -4.46 15.93
N MET A 331 31.12 -5.39 15.09
CA MET A 331 32.48 -5.34 14.56
C MET A 331 32.68 -4.15 13.63
N HIS A 332 31.66 -3.77 12.85
CA HIS A 332 31.73 -2.62 11.95
C HIS A 332 31.42 -1.28 12.65
N ALA A 333 30.67 -1.31 13.73
CA ALA A 333 30.24 -0.11 14.47
C ALA A 333 31.38 0.66 15.13
N SER A 334 32.48 -0.04 15.47
CA SER A 334 33.66 0.59 16.07
C SER A 334 34.45 1.51 15.10
N ILE A 335 34.08 1.54 13.82
CA ILE A 335 34.83 2.21 12.75
C ILE A 335 34.00 3.30 12.05
N ALA A 336 32.66 3.34 12.25
CA ALA A 336 31.78 4.19 11.44
C ALA A 336 31.40 5.49 12.15
N GLU A 337 31.65 6.63 11.49
CA GLU A 337 30.95 7.89 11.79
C GLU A 337 29.53 7.82 11.24
N ILE A 338 28.53 8.15 12.05
CA ILE A 338 27.14 8.22 11.68
C ILE A 338 26.74 9.66 11.43
N ALA A 339 26.22 9.93 10.23
CA ALA A 339 25.57 11.19 9.93
C ALA A 339 24.04 11.01 10.07
N TYR A 340 23.39 11.82 10.88
CA TYR A 340 21.95 11.81 11.06
C TYR A 340 21.38 13.23 11.05
N MET A 341 20.06 13.33 10.76
CA MET A 341 19.34 14.60 10.88
C MET A 341 18.77 14.69 12.29
N GLY A 342 19.17 15.69 13.04
CA GLY A 342 18.58 15.98 14.35
C GLY A 342 17.12 16.37 14.23
N ALA A 343 16.38 16.32 15.36
CA ALA A 343 14.99 16.75 15.44
C ALA A 343 14.80 18.24 15.05
N ASP A 344 15.86 19.02 15.10
CA ASP A 344 15.98 20.42 14.67
C ASP A 344 16.13 20.57 13.15
N GLY A 345 16.29 19.47 12.39
CA GLY A 345 16.51 19.48 10.95
C GLY A 345 17.96 19.66 10.53
N ASP A 346 18.88 19.82 11.48
CA ASP A 346 20.31 19.98 11.19
C ASP A 346 21.01 18.63 11.05
N ARG A 347 21.97 18.56 10.10
CA ARG A 347 22.83 17.38 9.92
C ARG A 347 23.88 17.33 10.99
N LYS A 348 23.88 16.26 11.79
CA LYS A 348 24.87 15.98 12.83
C LYS A 348 25.71 14.77 12.44
N VAL A 349 27.00 14.83 12.74
CA VAL A 349 27.93 13.70 12.59
C VAL A 349 28.47 13.38 13.97
N MET A 350 28.30 12.14 14.41
CA MET A 350 28.82 11.66 15.68
C MET A 350 29.32 10.23 15.54
N SER A 351 30.11 9.80 16.50
CA SER A 351 30.48 8.38 16.58
C SER A 351 29.28 7.52 16.94
N LEU A 352 29.28 6.25 16.55
CA LEU A 352 28.20 5.32 16.88
C LEU A 352 28.00 5.22 18.40
N GLY A 353 29.09 5.30 19.21
CA GLY A 353 29.02 5.25 20.67
C GLY A 353 28.29 6.46 21.25
N GLU A 354 28.50 7.66 20.72
CA GLU A 354 27.78 8.87 21.13
C GLU A 354 26.29 8.78 20.73
N PHE A 355 26.00 8.28 19.54
CA PHE A 355 24.62 8.06 19.08
C PHE A 355 23.87 7.05 19.96
N GLU A 356 24.51 5.94 20.34
CA GLU A 356 23.93 4.96 21.26
C GLU A 356 23.68 5.52 22.65
N ALA A 357 24.56 6.39 23.13
CA ALA A 357 24.38 7.04 24.43
C ALA A 357 23.17 7.99 24.42
N ASP A 358 23.01 8.78 23.35
CA ASP A 358 21.87 9.68 23.15
C ASP A 358 20.55 8.87 23.03
N ALA A 359 20.54 7.81 22.23
CA ALA A 359 19.36 6.95 22.05
C ALA A 359 18.96 6.23 23.35
N ARG A 360 19.93 5.81 24.19
CA ARG A 360 19.65 5.23 25.52
C ARG A 360 19.04 6.25 26.45
N LYS A 361 19.50 7.47 26.42
CA LYS A 361 18.96 8.58 27.22
C LYS A 361 17.53 8.90 26.83
N GLU A 362 17.24 9.02 25.53
CA GLU A 362 15.85 9.20 25.04
C GLU A 362 14.93 8.05 25.46
N LEU A 363 15.42 6.81 25.41
CA LEU A 363 14.65 5.64 25.82
C LEU A 363 14.34 5.66 27.33
N GLU A 364 15.26 6.13 28.17
CA GLU A 364 15.04 6.28 29.60
C GLU A 364 14.06 7.41 29.91
N GLU A 365 14.16 8.54 29.23
CA GLU A 365 13.21 9.65 29.35
C GLU A 365 11.79 9.24 28.90
N MET A 366 11.67 8.42 27.85
CA MET A 366 10.39 7.85 27.42
C MET A 366 9.81 6.85 28.45
N LYS A 367 10.64 6.09 29.15
CA LYS A 367 10.20 5.18 30.22
C LYS A 367 9.69 5.95 31.42
N GLU A 368 10.34 7.02 31.82
CA GLU A 368 9.91 7.88 32.93
C GLU A 368 8.59 8.58 32.62
N THR A 369 8.38 9.02 31.37
CA THR A 369 7.16 9.72 30.94
C THR A 369 5.96 8.79 30.76
N SER A 370 6.17 7.52 30.41
CA SER A 370 5.09 6.55 30.14
C SER A 370 4.60 5.76 31.37
N GLY A 371 5.24 5.92 32.54
CA GLY A 371 4.81 5.25 33.77
C GLY A 371 4.90 3.71 33.74
N ASN A 372 5.41 3.12 32.72
CA ASN A 372 5.61 1.68 32.59
C ASN A 372 7.08 1.32 32.88
N GLN A 373 7.33 0.84 34.06
CA GLN A 373 8.60 0.20 34.41
C GLN A 373 8.75 -1.11 33.61
N ILE A 374 9.42 -1.03 32.47
CA ILE A 374 10.00 -2.22 31.87
C ILE A 374 11.28 -2.50 32.66
N ASN A 375 11.17 -3.40 33.66
CA ASN A 375 12.32 -3.88 34.41
C ASN A 375 13.24 -4.71 33.49
N LEU A 376 14.16 -4.05 32.82
CA LEU A 376 15.33 -4.69 32.25
C LEU A 376 16.40 -4.73 33.34
N ARG A 377 16.53 -5.85 34.05
CA ARG A 377 17.66 -6.05 34.99
C ARG A 377 18.92 -6.23 34.11
N GLU A 378 19.95 -5.44 34.41
CA GLU A 378 21.29 -5.54 33.82
C GLU A 378 21.93 -6.95 33.90
N ALA A 379 21.43 -7.80 34.81
CA ALA A 379 21.90 -9.17 34.99
C ALA A 379 21.62 -10.13 33.85
N ASP A 380 20.72 -9.78 32.93
CA ASP A 380 20.40 -10.63 31.75
C ASP A 380 21.22 -10.28 30.49
N LEU A 381 22.06 -9.26 30.57
CA LEU A 381 22.86 -8.77 29.42
C LEU A 381 24.20 -9.51 29.24
N TYR A 382 24.68 -10.18 30.29
CA TYR A 382 25.91 -10.95 30.25
C TYR A 382 25.64 -12.31 30.91
N GLY A 383 24.93 -13.18 30.15
CA GLY A 383 24.89 -14.60 30.48
C GLY A 383 26.31 -15.14 30.43
N ALA A 384 26.83 -15.42 31.60
CA ALA A 384 28.16 -15.95 31.80
C ALA A 384 28.39 -17.18 30.94
N ASP A 385 29.44 -17.14 30.14
CA ASP A 385 30.24 -18.30 29.86
C ASP A 385 30.79 -18.82 31.20
N ASP A 386 30.34 -20.00 31.60
CA ASP A 386 31.13 -20.97 32.32
C ASP A 386 30.28 -22.23 32.60
N ALA A 387 30.45 -23.24 31.73
CA ALA A 387 30.55 -24.66 32.01
C ALA A 387 30.36 -25.47 30.73
#